data_cddf3edf15ce469beb62e49beaa883eb
#
_entry.id   cddf3edf15ce469beb62e49beaa883eb
#
_cell.length_a   1.000
_cell.length_b   1.000
_cell.length_c   1.000
_cell.angle_alpha   90.00
_cell.angle_beta   90.00
_cell.angle_gamma   90.00
#
_symmetry.space_group_name_H-M   'P 1'
#
loop_
_entity.id
_entity.type
_entity.pdbx_description
1 polymer ?
#
loop_
_entity_poly.entity_id
_entity_poly.type
_entity_poly.pdbx_seq_one_letter_code
_entity_poly.pdbx_strand_id
1 'polypeptide(L)'
;MKILITLCLSLICMFGFAQNKDEMMIRSMLAKQEKAWNKGDIPHFMEGYWENDSLVYIGKNGPTYGYLNTLHNYEKKYPDTSYMGQLRFDIISVKPLNNDHYFVIGKWHLSRKVGDVGGHFTLLFKKINGAWKIIADHSS
;
A
#
# COMPACT_ATOMS: atom_id res chain seq x y z
N MET A 1 -7.02 44.87 4.32
CA MET A 1 -6.26 44.14 3.27
C MET A 1 -5.12 43.29 3.84
N LYS A 2 -4.31 43.78 4.77
CA LYS A 2 -3.20 42.98 5.39
C LYS A 2 -3.65 41.73 6.18
N ILE A 3 -4.79 41.80 6.86
CA ILE A 3 -5.33 40.67 7.68
C ILE A 3 -5.84 39.51 6.79
N LEU A 4 -6.41 39.83 5.63
CA LEU A 4 -6.91 38.82 4.68
C LEU A 4 -5.77 37.99 4.07
N ILE A 5 -4.64 38.63 3.76
CA ILE A 5 -3.46 37.97 3.19
C ILE A 5 -2.80 37.04 4.20
N THR A 6 -2.76 37.42 5.47
CA THR A 6 -2.19 36.58 6.54
C THR A 6 -3.06 35.35 6.80
N LEU A 7 -4.38 35.44 6.69
CA LEU A 7 -5.29 34.29 6.86
C LEU A 7 -5.15 33.27 5.69
N CYS A 8 -5.00 33.75 4.45
CA CYS A 8 -4.76 32.89 3.29
C CYS A 8 -3.40 32.16 3.38
N LEU A 9 -2.35 32.82 3.86
CA LEU A 9 -1.02 32.21 4.00
C LEU A 9 -1.01 31.11 5.08
N SER A 10 -1.74 31.29 6.19
CA SER A 10 -1.84 30.26 7.25
C SER A 10 -2.62 29.01 6.80
N LEU A 11 -3.64 29.17 5.93
CA LEU A 11 -4.37 28.03 5.37
C LEU A 11 -3.50 27.18 4.44
N ILE A 12 -2.68 27.81 3.59
CA ILE A 12 -1.78 27.10 2.64
C ILE A 12 -0.74 26.27 3.41
N CYS A 13 -0.21 26.77 4.51
CA CYS A 13 0.73 26.00 5.36
C CYS A 13 0.08 24.76 5.99
N MET A 14 -1.18 24.82 6.44
CA MET A 14 -1.87 23.67 7.02
C MET A 14 -2.09 22.53 6.04
N PHE A 15 -2.38 22.80 4.79
CA PHE A 15 -2.54 21.76 3.75
C PHE A 15 -1.23 21.02 3.46
N GLY A 16 -0.09 21.72 3.41
CA GLY A 16 1.22 21.11 3.17
C GLY A 16 1.64 20.16 4.30
N PHE A 17 1.37 20.49 5.55
CA PHE A 17 1.68 19.64 6.70
C PHE A 17 0.80 18.39 6.76
N ALA A 18 -0.50 18.49 6.44
CA ALA A 18 -1.42 17.36 6.42
C ALA A 18 -1.05 16.36 5.32
N GLN A 19 -0.70 16.85 4.13
CA GLN A 19 -0.28 16.02 3.00
C GLN A 19 1.01 15.25 3.28
N ASN A 20 1.99 15.89 3.92
CA ASN A 20 3.23 15.22 4.32
C ASN A 20 2.97 14.11 5.36
N LYS A 21 2.07 14.36 6.32
CA LYS A 21 1.68 13.37 7.34
C LYS A 21 1.03 12.14 6.72
N ASP A 22 0.10 12.31 5.78
CA ASP A 22 -0.60 11.22 5.12
C ASP A 22 0.35 10.37 4.25
N GLU A 23 1.28 10.98 3.52
CA GLU A 23 2.33 10.28 2.79
C GLU A 23 3.21 9.45 3.75
N MET A 24 3.63 10.02 4.87
CA MET A 24 4.41 9.30 5.89
C MET A 24 3.65 8.11 6.46
N MET A 25 2.34 8.23 6.70
CA MET A 25 1.50 7.13 7.17
C MET A 25 1.42 6.00 6.14
N ILE A 26 1.28 6.32 4.85
CA ILE A 26 1.26 5.33 3.75
C ILE A 26 2.61 4.62 3.67
N ARG A 27 3.73 5.35 3.67
CA ARG A 27 5.08 4.75 3.66
C ARG A 27 5.32 3.86 4.89
N SER A 28 4.88 4.28 6.06
CA SER A 28 4.96 3.49 7.30
C SER A 28 4.12 2.22 7.22
N MET A 29 2.94 2.27 6.61
CA MET A 29 2.10 1.08 6.41
C MET A 29 2.78 0.08 5.46
N LEU A 30 3.35 0.54 4.34
CA LEU A 30 4.11 -0.32 3.42
C LEU A 30 5.32 -0.97 4.10
N ALA A 31 6.05 -0.23 4.95
CA ALA A 31 7.15 -0.78 5.74
C ALA A 31 6.67 -1.84 6.75
N LYS A 32 5.49 -1.68 7.34
CA LYS A 32 4.87 -2.70 8.21
C LYS A 32 4.51 -3.96 7.43
N GLN A 33 3.96 -3.83 6.22
CA GLN A 33 3.68 -4.96 5.34
C GLN A 33 4.96 -5.74 5.00
N GLU A 34 6.03 -5.06 4.60
CA GLU A 34 7.33 -5.68 4.33
C GLU A 34 7.85 -6.45 5.55
N LYS A 35 7.77 -5.83 6.73
CA LYS A 35 8.18 -6.47 8.00
C LYS A 35 7.33 -7.68 8.36
N ALA A 36 6.01 -7.63 8.16
CA ALA A 36 5.12 -8.77 8.41
C ALA A 36 5.42 -9.93 7.45
N TRP A 37 5.56 -9.64 6.16
CA TRP A 37 5.96 -10.64 5.17
C TRP A 37 7.27 -11.33 5.53
N ASN A 38 8.29 -10.56 5.89
CA ASN A 38 9.62 -11.06 6.23
C ASN A 38 9.65 -11.92 7.51
N LYS A 39 8.57 -11.91 8.29
CA LYS A 39 8.33 -12.81 9.41
C LYS A 39 7.47 -14.04 9.04
N GLY A 40 7.02 -14.15 7.80
CA GLY A 40 6.11 -15.20 7.37
C GLY A 40 4.66 -14.97 7.76
N ASP A 41 4.26 -13.73 8.06
CA ASP A 41 2.96 -13.37 8.64
C ASP A 41 2.07 -12.72 7.58
N ILE A 42 1.42 -13.57 6.75
CA ILE A 42 0.50 -13.11 5.69
C ILE A 42 -0.72 -12.37 6.27
N PRO A 43 -1.38 -12.82 7.38
CA PRO A 43 -2.48 -12.07 7.96
C PRO A 43 -2.12 -10.63 8.32
N HIS A 44 -0.99 -10.38 9.00
CA HIS A 44 -0.55 -9.01 9.31
C HIS A 44 -0.12 -8.22 8.06
N PHE A 45 0.44 -8.88 7.04
CA PHE A 45 0.68 -8.23 5.74
C PHE A 45 -0.64 -7.73 5.12
N MET A 46 -1.70 -8.51 5.23
CA MET A 46 -3.02 -8.18 4.68
C MET A 46 -3.74 -7.06 5.44
N GLU A 47 -3.33 -6.69 6.66
CA GLU A 47 -3.90 -5.55 7.38
C GLU A 47 -3.76 -4.20 6.64
N GLY A 48 -2.81 -4.09 5.71
CA GLY A 48 -2.68 -2.93 4.82
C GLY A 48 -3.81 -2.80 3.81
N TYR A 49 -4.51 -3.89 3.51
CA TYR A 49 -5.61 -3.92 2.55
C TYR A 49 -6.96 -3.60 3.20
N TRP A 50 -7.87 -3.09 2.41
CA TRP A 50 -9.24 -2.85 2.82
C TRP A 50 -10.00 -4.17 2.98
N GLU A 51 -10.47 -4.44 4.19
CA GLU A 51 -11.27 -5.64 4.50
C GLU A 51 -12.69 -5.47 3.98
N ASN A 52 -12.87 -5.67 2.67
CA ASN A 52 -14.13 -5.47 1.97
C ASN A 52 -14.19 -6.31 0.68
N ASP A 53 -15.40 -6.69 0.27
CA ASP A 53 -15.64 -7.45 -0.96
C ASP A 53 -15.31 -6.65 -2.24
N SER A 54 -15.23 -5.32 -2.15
CA SER A 54 -14.86 -4.44 -3.26
C SER A 54 -13.35 -4.23 -3.41
N LEU A 55 -12.50 -4.82 -2.55
CA LEU A 55 -11.06 -4.85 -2.77
C LEU A 55 -10.75 -5.51 -4.12
N VAL A 56 -9.84 -4.92 -4.89
CA VAL A 56 -9.38 -5.49 -6.16
C VAL A 56 -7.88 -5.73 -6.12
N TYR A 57 -7.46 -6.97 -6.34
CA TYR A 57 -6.09 -7.34 -6.60
C TYR A 57 -5.95 -7.84 -8.04
N ILE A 58 -5.05 -7.26 -8.82
CA ILE A 58 -4.78 -7.65 -10.20
C ILE A 58 -3.34 -8.19 -10.26
N GLY A 59 -3.23 -9.47 -10.48
CA GLY A 59 -1.94 -10.14 -10.68
C GLY A 59 -1.83 -10.68 -12.11
N LYS A 60 -0.81 -11.50 -12.34
CA LYS A 60 -0.53 -12.12 -13.65
C LYS A 60 -1.74 -12.87 -14.24
N ASN A 61 -2.58 -13.47 -13.40
CA ASN A 61 -3.73 -14.27 -13.81
C ASN A 61 -5.04 -13.45 -13.90
N GLY A 62 -4.96 -12.13 -13.79
CA GLY A 62 -6.11 -11.23 -13.82
C GLY A 62 -6.62 -10.81 -12.44
N PRO A 63 -7.82 -10.23 -12.37
CA PRO A 63 -8.35 -9.66 -11.14
C PRO A 63 -8.88 -10.73 -10.17
N THR A 64 -8.62 -10.48 -8.89
CA THR A 64 -9.25 -11.14 -7.73
C THR A 64 -10.03 -10.07 -6.97
N TYR A 65 -11.28 -10.33 -6.67
CA TYR A 65 -12.15 -9.43 -5.92
C TYR A 65 -12.35 -9.93 -4.50
N GLY A 66 -12.35 -8.99 -3.55
CA GLY A 66 -12.61 -9.23 -2.14
C GLY A 66 -11.36 -9.58 -1.32
N TYR A 67 -11.38 -9.12 -0.07
CA TYR A 67 -10.29 -9.30 0.89
C TYR A 67 -9.99 -10.78 1.17
N LEU A 68 -11.02 -11.58 1.49
CA LEU A 68 -10.84 -12.99 1.83
C LEU A 68 -10.29 -13.82 0.66
N ASN A 69 -10.74 -13.54 -0.56
CA ASN A 69 -10.23 -14.20 -1.76
C ASN A 69 -8.77 -13.84 -2.01
N THR A 70 -8.41 -12.58 -1.78
CA THR A 70 -7.02 -12.10 -1.92
C THR A 70 -6.12 -12.76 -0.87
N LEU A 71 -6.53 -12.77 0.40
CA LEU A 71 -5.82 -13.46 1.48
C LEU A 71 -5.59 -14.95 1.15
N HIS A 72 -6.63 -15.66 0.77
CA HIS A 72 -6.56 -17.08 0.42
C HIS A 72 -5.60 -17.35 -0.75
N ASN A 73 -5.60 -16.47 -1.77
CA ASN A 73 -4.66 -16.58 -2.88
C ASN A 73 -3.20 -16.37 -2.44
N TYR A 74 -2.95 -15.44 -1.51
CA TYR A 74 -1.60 -15.27 -0.93
C TYR A 74 -1.16 -16.52 -0.16
N GLU A 75 -2.00 -17.05 0.73
CA GLU A 75 -1.69 -18.27 1.50
C GLU A 75 -1.42 -19.49 0.61
N LYS A 76 -2.23 -19.66 -0.46
CA LYS A 76 -2.04 -20.74 -1.43
C LYS A 76 -0.76 -20.59 -2.24
N LYS A 77 -0.43 -19.36 -2.67
CA LYS A 77 0.74 -19.08 -3.51
C LYS A 77 2.06 -19.11 -2.73
N TYR A 78 2.00 -18.77 -1.46
CA TYR A 78 3.14 -18.63 -0.57
C TYR A 78 2.96 -19.49 0.70
N PRO A 79 2.97 -20.82 0.56
CA PRO A 79 2.60 -21.74 1.64
C PRO A 79 3.61 -21.82 2.79
N ASP A 80 4.83 -21.37 2.55
CA ASP A 80 5.92 -21.37 3.53
C ASP A 80 6.98 -20.30 3.25
N THR A 81 7.94 -20.15 4.15
CA THR A 81 9.02 -19.17 4.08
C THR A 81 9.96 -19.35 2.88
N SER A 82 10.06 -20.56 2.30
CA SER A 82 10.88 -20.80 1.10
C SER A 82 10.26 -20.14 -0.13
N TYR A 83 8.94 -20.14 -0.23
CA TYR A 83 8.18 -19.45 -1.28
C TYR A 83 8.02 -17.96 -1.02
N MET A 84 7.84 -17.57 0.25
CA MET A 84 7.72 -16.16 0.63
C MET A 84 9.05 -15.43 0.44
N GLY A 85 10.15 -15.99 0.94
CA GLY A 85 11.47 -15.36 0.93
C GLY A 85 11.50 -14.06 1.73
N GLN A 86 12.38 -13.14 1.31
CA GLN A 86 12.51 -11.81 1.89
C GLN A 86 11.98 -10.77 0.90
N LEU A 87 10.98 -10.03 1.32
CA LEU A 87 10.35 -8.95 0.54
C LEU A 87 11.12 -7.65 0.75
N ARG A 88 11.31 -6.92 -0.35
CA ARG A 88 11.75 -5.53 -0.35
C ARG A 88 10.84 -4.72 -1.28
N PHE A 89 10.42 -3.55 -0.80
CA PHE A 89 9.76 -2.54 -1.59
C PHE A 89 10.72 -1.39 -1.92
N ASP A 90 10.73 -0.98 -3.18
CA ASP A 90 11.35 0.27 -3.62
C ASP A 90 10.22 1.22 -4.06
N ILE A 91 9.89 2.21 -3.23
CA ILE A 91 8.79 3.14 -3.48
C ILE A 91 9.25 4.24 -4.43
N ILE A 92 8.70 4.26 -5.64
CA ILE A 92 9.06 5.22 -6.70
C ILE A 92 8.30 6.53 -6.53
N SER A 93 7.00 6.48 -6.24
CA SER A 93 6.14 7.65 -6.16
C SER A 93 4.98 7.42 -5.19
N VAL A 94 4.68 8.44 -4.38
CA VAL A 94 3.49 8.53 -3.54
C VAL A 94 2.79 9.83 -3.87
N LYS A 95 1.67 9.77 -4.59
CA LYS A 95 0.98 10.95 -5.14
C LYS A 95 -0.42 11.10 -4.56
N PRO A 96 -0.74 12.23 -3.90
CA PRO A 96 -2.12 12.51 -3.51
C PRO A 96 -2.97 12.73 -4.76
N LEU A 97 -4.16 12.13 -4.78
CA LEU A 97 -5.19 12.39 -5.79
C LEU A 97 -6.22 13.40 -5.28
N ASN A 98 -6.55 13.29 -4.00
CA ASN A 98 -7.41 14.20 -3.25
C ASN A 98 -7.17 14.00 -1.73
N ASN A 99 -8.05 14.50 -0.88
CA ASN A 99 -7.89 14.46 0.58
C ASN A 99 -7.96 13.06 1.18
N ASP A 100 -8.54 12.09 0.49
CA ASP A 100 -8.78 10.73 0.98
C ASP A 100 -8.30 9.62 0.03
N HIS A 101 -7.60 9.96 -1.07
CA HIS A 101 -7.01 8.99 -1.99
C HIS A 101 -5.57 9.33 -2.36
N TYR A 102 -4.73 8.30 -2.40
CA TYR A 102 -3.35 8.35 -2.89
C TYR A 102 -3.09 7.26 -3.92
N PHE A 103 -2.22 7.58 -4.88
CA PHE A 103 -1.71 6.64 -5.86
C PHE A 103 -0.23 6.40 -5.61
N VAL A 104 0.16 5.14 -5.47
CA VAL A 104 1.53 4.72 -5.21
C VAL A 104 2.05 3.87 -6.35
N ILE A 105 3.27 4.14 -6.76
CA ILE A 105 4.03 3.32 -7.72
C ILE A 105 5.28 2.82 -7.02
N GLY A 106 5.58 1.55 -7.16
CA GLY A 106 6.79 0.95 -6.59
C GLY A 106 7.24 -0.30 -7.32
N LYS A 107 8.33 -0.86 -6.81
CA LYS A 107 8.85 -2.17 -7.18
C LYS A 107 8.77 -3.08 -5.98
N TRP A 108 8.53 -4.35 -6.24
CA TRP A 108 8.65 -5.41 -5.24
C TRP A 108 9.69 -6.42 -5.68
N HIS A 109 10.41 -6.98 -4.72
CA HIS A 109 11.40 -8.03 -4.95
C HIS A 109 11.30 -9.07 -3.84
N LEU A 110 11.27 -10.34 -4.19
CA LEU A 110 11.35 -11.47 -3.27
C LEU A 110 12.64 -12.23 -3.52
N SER A 111 13.55 -12.21 -2.54
CA SER A 111 14.73 -13.09 -2.51
C SER A 111 14.33 -14.41 -1.88
N ARG A 112 14.32 -15.49 -2.65
CA ARG A 112 13.77 -16.79 -2.26
C ARG A 112 14.72 -17.94 -2.54
N LYS A 113 14.63 -19.00 -1.72
CA LYS A 113 15.35 -20.27 -1.98
C LYS A 113 14.92 -20.95 -3.27
N VAL A 114 13.66 -20.79 -3.68
CA VAL A 114 13.07 -21.37 -4.89
C VAL A 114 13.26 -20.48 -6.14
N GLY A 115 14.09 -19.44 -6.06
CA GLY A 115 14.36 -18.48 -7.13
C GLY A 115 13.70 -17.13 -6.89
N ASP A 116 14.46 -16.06 -7.15
CA ASP A 116 14.02 -14.69 -6.96
C ASP A 116 12.95 -14.30 -7.97
N VAL A 117 12.02 -13.45 -7.53
CA VAL A 117 11.01 -12.85 -8.40
C VAL A 117 10.83 -11.38 -8.01
N GLY A 118 10.32 -10.60 -8.93
CA GLY A 118 10.06 -9.18 -8.70
C GLY A 118 9.29 -8.56 -9.85
N GLY A 119 8.84 -7.36 -9.64
CA GLY A 119 8.08 -6.60 -10.62
C GLY A 119 7.75 -5.20 -10.13
N HIS A 120 6.81 -4.57 -10.80
CA HIS A 120 6.26 -3.28 -10.39
C HIS A 120 4.88 -3.46 -9.79
N PHE A 121 4.48 -2.49 -8.99
CA PHE A 121 3.12 -2.39 -8.49
C PHE A 121 2.60 -0.96 -8.59
N THR A 122 1.30 -0.88 -8.70
CA THR A 122 0.54 0.35 -8.50
C THR A 122 -0.54 0.10 -7.46
N LEU A 123 -0.65 0.99 -6.47
CA LEU A 123 -1.62 0.88 -5.40
C LEU A 123 -2.50 2.12 -5.37
N LEU A 124 -3.80 1.90 -5.23
CA LEU A 124 -4.75 2.94 -4.89
C LEU A 124 -5.08 2.84 -3.41
N PHE A 125 -4.74 3.88 -2.66
CA PHE A 125 -5.06 4.01 -1.25
C PHE A 125 -6.30 4.86 -1.03
N LYS A 126 -7.09 4.48 -0.05
CA LYS A 126 -8.20 5.29 0.47
C LYS A 126 -8.07 5.44 1.98
N LYS A 127 -8.39 6.63 2.48
CA LYS A 127 -8.50 6.89 3.92
C LYS A 127 -9.88 6.42 4.40
N ILE A 128 -9.91 5.42 5.27
CA ILE A 128 -11.12 4.80 5.80
C ILE A 128 -11.05 4.83 7.31
N ASN A 129 -11.98 5.53 7.95
CA ASN A 129 -12.01 5.70 9.41
C ASN A 129 -10.65 6.17 9.99
N GLY A 130 -9.98 7.11 9.30
CA GLY A 130 -8.69 7.67 9.69
C GLY A 130 -7.47 6.81 9.37
N ALA A 131 -7.62 5.59 8.84
CA ALA A 131 -6.54 4.70 8.42
C ALA A 131 -6.43 4.63 6.90
N TRP A 132 -5.19 4.62 6.39
CA TRP A 132 -4.92 4.40 4.97
C TRP A 132 -4.97 2.92 4.65
N LYS A 133 -5.81 2.54 3.66
CA LYS A 133 -6.01 1.16 3.20
C LYS A 133 -5.84 1.05 1.69
N ILE A 134 -5.23 -0.02 1.24
CA ILE A 134 -5.16 -0.37 -0.18
C ILE A 134 -6.54 -0.86 -0.61
N ILE A 135 -7.16 -0.18 -1.58
CA ILE A 135 -8.46 -0.57 -2.16
C ILE A 135 -8.32 -1.19 -3.54
N ALA A 136 -7.19 -0.94 -4.21
CA ALA A 136 -6.82 -1.63 -5.45
C ALA A 136 -5.30 -1.81 -5.50
N ASP A 137 -4.86 -2.96 -5.98
CA ASP A 137 -3.47 -3.36 -6.18
C ASP A 137 -3.32 -3.99 -7.57
N HIS A 138 -2.37 -3.50 -8.36
CA HIS A 138 -1.95 -4.12 -9.59
C HIS A 138 -0.46 -4.43 -9.51
N SER A 139 -0.12 -5.70 -9.44
CA SER A 139 1.25 -6.21 -9.34
C SER A 139 1.61 -7.08 -10.55
N SER A 140 2.66 -6.67 -11.27
CA SER A 140 3.17 -7.38 -12.46
C SER A 140 4.37 -8.27 -12.13
#